data_161202f3d7a6a2453c536e10360ab1a8
#
_entry.id   161202f3d7a6a2453c536e10360ab1a8
#
_cell.length_a   1.000
_cell.length_b   1.000
_cell.length_c   1.000
_cell.angle_alpha   90.00
_cell.angle_beta   90.00
_cell.angle_gamma   90.00
#
_symmetry.space_group_name_H-M   'P 1'
#
loop_
_entity.id
_entity.type
_entity.pdbx_description
1 polymer ?
#
loop_
_entity_poly.entity_id
_entity_poly.type
_entity_poly.pdbx_seq_one_letter_code
_entity_poly.pdbx_strand_id
1 'polypeptide(L)'
;PIAPDNMPTFSSIMLVDTDGSVRRVADRMTFTNGMAISPDGKNLVVAETFAYRLSIFDIKPNGDLDNRRVFADLGAPTDGITMDVEGRVWVAIPYYSFGGPGGWVRVEEGGKISGKIDSNTHGAFDCVLGGKNMDNLYLLEGSVLGKERTKGDGRIRVCKVDCPGFI
;
A
#
# COMPACT_ATOMS: atom_id res chain seq x y z
N PRO A 1 14.13 13.81 11.01
CA PRO A 1 13.70 12.45 11.25
C PRO A 1 12.43 12.51 12.09
N ILE A 2 11.37 11.80 11.70
CA ILE A 2 10.29 11.50 12.62
C ILE A 2 10.96 10.69 13.69
N ALA A 3 11.03 11.25 14.92
CA ALA A 3 11.74 10.61 16.00
C ALA A 3 11.08 9.26 16.29
N PRO A 4 11.82 8.14 16.23
CA PRO A 4 11.27 6.80 16.44
C PRO A 4 10.70 6.60 17.85
N ASP A 5 11.08 7.44 18.80
CA ASP A 5 10.88 7.22 20.22
C ASP A 5 9.42 7.38 20.70
N ASN A 6 8.52 7.90 19.88
CA ASN A 6 7.10 8.08 20.20
C ASN A 6 6.13 7.42 19.21
N MET A 7 6.61 6.62 18.25
CA MET A 7 5.71 5.87 17.39
C MET A 7 5.30 4.54 18.03
N PRO A 8 4.03 4.13 17.90
CA PRO A 8 3.62 2.80 18.34
C PRO A 8 4.49 1.77 17.62
N THR A 9 5.21 0.98 18.39
CA THR A 9 6.17 -0.01 17.88
C THR A 9 5.48 -1.07 17.04
N PHE A 10 4.18 -1.31 17.30
CA PHE A 10 3.39 -2.33 16.59
C PHE A 10 1.94 -1.87 16.41
N SER A 11 1.39 -2.22 15.25
CA SER A 11 -0.02 -2.10 14.92
C SER A 11 -0.67 -3.48 14.76
N SER A 12 -1.99 -3.51 14.66
CA SER A 12 -2.79 -4.73 14.50
C SER A 12 -3.75 -4.59 13.32
N ILE A 13 -4.17 -5.72 12.77
CA ILE A 13 -5.25 -5.79 11.79
C ILE A 13 -6.50 -6.26 12.53
N MET A 14 -7.60 -5.50 12.36
CA MET A 14 -8.90 -5.82 12.92
C MET A 14 -9.83 -6.26 11.80
N LEU A 15 -10.59 -7.31 12.03
CA LEU A 15 -11.69 -7.73 11.18
C LEU A 15 -13.00 -7.27 11.80
N VAL A 16 -13.87 -6.69 10.98
CA VAL A 16 -15.27 -6.40 11.31
C VAL A 16 -16.13 -7.39 10.56
N ASP A 17 -16.83 -8.26 11.28
CA ASP A 17 -17.75 -9.23 10.72
C ASP A 17 -19.09 -8.61 10.31
N THR A 18 -19.88 -9.32 9.53
CA THR A 18 -21.19 -8.85 9.04
C THR A 18 -22.22 -8.61 10.13
N ASP A 19 -22.05 -9.22 11.31
CA ASP A 19 -22.87 -8.96 12.50
C ASP A 19 -22.41 -7.77 13.32
N GLY A 20 -21.33 -7.08 12.88
CA GLY A 20 -20.73 -5.95 13.56
C GLY A 20 -19.74 -6.31 14.66
N SER A 21 -19.50 -7.59 14.91
CA SER A 21 -18.46 -8.00 15.85
C SER A 21 -17.06 -7.63 15.32
N VAL A 22 -16.17 -7.27 16.25
CA VAL A 22 -14.80 -6.82 15.90
C VAL A 22 -13.79 -7.70 16.63
N ARG A 23 -12.83 -8.22 15.87
CA ARG A 23 -11.75 -9.04 16.45
C ARG A 23 -10.41 -8.76 15.81
N ARG A 24 -9.34 -8.98 16.53
CA ARG A 24 -7.98 -8.87 16.02
C ARG A 24 -7.62 -10.13 15.26
N VAL A 25 -7.15 -9.99 14.02
CA VAL A 25 -6.76 -11.11 13.14
C VAL A 25 -5.27 -11.16 12.85
N ALA A 26 -4.53 -10.07 13.09
CA ALA A 26 -3.06 -10.06 13.12
C ALA A 26 -2.54 -9.00 14.08
N ASP A 27 -1.33 -9.19 14.60
CA ASP A 27 -0.65 -8.24 15.47
C ASP A 27 0.85 -8.13 15.12
N ARG A 28 1.59 -7.30 15.90
CA ARG A 28 3.03 -7.06 15.72
C ARG A 28 3.41 -6.65 14.30
N MET A 29 2.56 -5.82 13.69
CA MET A 29 2.82 -5.21 12.38
C MET A 29 3.54 -3.88 12.58
N THR A 30 4.47 -3.55 11.69
CA THR A 30 5.24 -2.31 11.79
C THR A 30 4.59 -1.20 10.99
N PHE A 31 3.66 -0.46 11.62
CA PHE A 31 2.91 0.63 11.02
C PHE A 31 2.15 0.18 9.76
N THR A 32 1.08 -0.59 9.96
CA THR A 32 0.19 -1.03 8.87
C THR A 32 -0.44 0.16 8.16
N ASN A 33 -0.43 0.11 6.83
CA ASN A 33 -1.00 1.14 5.98
C ASN A 33 -1.94 0.51 4.94
N GLY A 34 -1.72 0.68 3.64
CA GLY A 34 -2.57 0.12 2.61
C GLY A 34 -2.72 -1.40 2.68
N MET A 35 -3.91 -1.90 2.32
CA MET A 35 -4.24 -3.33 2.27
C MET A 35 -4.97 -3.66 0.97
N ALA A 36 -4.68 -4.83 0.40
CA ALA A 36 -5.36 -5.33 -0.78
C ALA A 36 -5.61 -6.85 -0.68
N ILE A 37 -6.81 -7.29 -1.03
CA ILE A 37 -7.15 -8.71 -1.10
C ILE A 37 -6.83 -9.20 -2.52
N SER A 38 -6.33 -10.44 -2.65
CA SER A 38 -6.05 -11.06 -3.95
C SER A 38 -7.33 -11.31 -4.77
N PRO A 39 -7.24 -11.39 -6.11
CA PRO A 39 -8.40 -11.59 -6.98
C PRO A 39 -9.23 -12.85 -6.66
N ASP A 40 -8.60 -13.87 -6.11
CA ASP A 40 -9.26 -15.11 -5.70
C ASP A 40 -9.82 -15.08 -4.25
N GLY A 41 -9.64 -13.95 -3.55
CA GLY A 41 -10.10 -13.74 -2.18
C GLY A 41 -9.31 -14.50 -1.10
N LYS A 42 -8.19 -15.16 -1.45
CA LYS A 42 -7.49 -16.06 -0.52
C LYS A 42 -6.34 -15.44 0.23
N ASN A 43 -5.84 -14.28 -0.21
CA ASN A 43 -4.70 -13.63 0.39
C ASN A 43 -4.99 -12.15 0.70
N LEU A 44 -4.41 -11.66 1.78
CA LEU A 44 -4.36 -10.24 2.13
C LEU A 44 -2.91 -9.77 2.06
N VAL A 45 -2.63 -8.77 1.23
CA VAL A 45 -1.35 -8.07 1.20
C VAL A 45 -1.48 -6.77 1.99
N VAL A 46 -0.48 -6.47 2.82
CA VAL A 46 -0.47 -5.32 3.74
C VAL A 46 0.85 -4.58 3.62
N ALA A 47 0.79 -3.27 3.45
CA ALA A 47 1.95 -2.40 3.52
C ALA A 47 2.36 -2.19 4.99
N GLU A 48 3.64 -2.44 5.30
CA GLU A 48 4.25 -2.11 6.58
C GLU A 48 5.24 -0.97 6.38
N THR A 49 4.78 0.27 6.58
CA THR A 49 5.49 1.51 6.21
C THR A 49 6.94 1.54 6.70
N PHE A 50 7.16 1.32 8.00
CA PHE A 50 8.50 1.42 8.59
C PHE A 50 9.27 0.10 8.62
N ALA A 51 8.66 -0.99 8.14
CA ALA A 51 9.39 -2.20 7.80
C ALA A 51 9.84 -2.22 6.33
N TYR A 52 9.44 -1.20 5.54
CA TYR A 52 9.83 -1.01 4.14
C TYR A 52 9.47 -2.19 3.23
N ARG A 53 8.36 -2.87 3.56
CA ARG A 53 7.95 -4.10 2.87
C ARG A 53 6.44 -4.22 2.73
N LEU A 54 6.04 -5.17 1.91
CA LEU A 54 4.71 -5.76 1.89
C LEU A 54 4.75 -7.12 2.57
N SER A 55 3.80 -7.36 3.46
CA SER A 55 3.53 -8.69 4.03
C SER A 55 2.27 -9.27 3.42
N ILE A 56 2.22 -10.60 3.28
CA ILE A 56 1.06 -11.33 2.77
C ILE A 56 0.61 -12.36 3.81
N PHE A 57 -0.70 -12.54 3.91
CA PHE A 57 -1.36 -13.53 4.77
C PHE A 57 -2.29 -14.39 3.96
N ASP A 58 -2.48 -15.63 4.36
CA ASP A 58 -3.59 -16.48 3.90
C ASP A 58 -4.86 -16.10 4.67
N ILE A 59 -5.99 -15.93 3.96
CA ILE A 59 -7.30 -15.66 4.54
C ILE A 59 -8.03 -16.99 4.73
N LYS A 60 -8.37 -17.32 5.97
CA LYS A 60 -9.17 -18.52 6.31
C LYS A 60 -10.66 -18.30 6.01
N PRO A 61 -11.46 -19.37 5.88
CA PRO A 61 -12.91 -19.27 5.65
C PRO A 61 -13.69 -18.44 6.69
N ASN A 62 -13.17 -18.35 7.92
CA ASN A 62 -13.74 -17.54 9.00
C ASN A 62 -13.16 -16.11 9.04
N GLY A 63 -12.36 -15.71 8.04
CA GLY A 63 -11.72 -14.41 7.95
C GLY A 63 -10.45 -14.23 8.78
N ASP A 64 -10.03 -15.26 9.55
CA ASP A 64 -8.74 -15.20 10.25
C ASP A 64 -7.58 -15.16 9.28
N LEU A 65 -6.50 -14.49 9.68
CA LEU A 65 -5.26 -14.42 8.92
C LEU A 65 -4.26 -15.44 9.48
N ASP A 66 -3.55 -16.11 8.57
CA ASP A 66 -2.52 -17.10 8.90
C ASP A 66 -1.31 -16.97 7.97
N ASN A 67 -0.26 -17.75 8.23
CA ASN A 67 0.89 -17.93 7.36
C ASN A 67 1.50 -16.60 6.88
N ARG A 68 1.73 -15.65 7.83
CA ARG A 68 2.38 -14.37 7.51
C ARG A 68 3.76 -14.60 6.90
N ARG A 69 3.99 -14.02 5.73
CA ARG A 69 5.25 -14.07 5.00
C ARG A 69 5.52 -12.74 4.30
N VAL A 70 6.76 -12.52 3.85
CA VAL A 70 7.12 -11.34 3.06
C VAL A 70 6.62 -11.53 1.62
N PHE A 71 5.82 -10.58 1.13
CA PHE A 71 5.46 -10.49 -0.28
C PHE A 71 6.60 -9.83 -1.09
N ALA A 72 7.11 -8.71 -0.60
CA ALA A 72 8.22 -7.98 -1.20
C ALA A 72 8.91 -7.06 -0.20
N ASP A 73 10.24 -7.04 -0.21
CA ASP A 73 11.06 -5.99 0.42
C ASP A 73 11.32 -4.89 -0.60
N LEU A 74 11.00 -3.64 -0.24
CA LEU A 74 11.09 -2.49 -1.16
C LEU A 74 12.19 -1.49 -0.81
N GLY A 75 12.76 -1.59 0.39
CA GLY A 75 13.83 -0.70 0.85
C GLY A 75 13.43 0.77 0.99
N ALA A 76 12.12 1.07 0.94
CA ALA A 76 11.54 2.39 1.04
C ALA A 76 10.21 2.33 1.81
N PRO A 77 9.77 3.44 2.45
CA PRO A 77 8.48 3.50 3.12
C PRO A 77 7.34 3.19 2.15
N THR A 78 6.46 2.28 2.54
CA THR A 78 5.27 1.89 1.76
C THR A 78 4.03 2.55 2.35
N ASP A 79 3.07 2.96 1.50
CA ASP A 79 1.84 3.63 1.93
C ASP A 79 0.61 2.91 1.34
N GLY A 80 -0.29 3.60 0.67
CA GLY A 80 -1.45 3.01 0.03
C GLY A 80 -1.07 2.03 -1.09
N ILE A 81 -1.88 0.99 -1.28
CA ILE A 81 -1.65 -0.06 -2.28
C ILE A 81 -2.93 -0.44 -2.99
N THR A 82 -2.80 -0.94 -4.22
CA THR A 82 -3.88 -1.63 -4.95
C THR A 82 -3.30 -2.81 -5.74
N MET A 83 -4.11 -3.85 -5.99
CA MET A 83 -3.67 -5.06 -6.68
C MET A 83 -4.35 -5.19 -8.03
N ASP A 84 -3.60 -5.67 -9.05
CA ASP A 84 -4.13 -5.99 -10.36
C ASP A 84 -4.64 -7.44 -10.44
N VAL A 85 -5.33 -7.79 -11.56
CA VAL A 85 -5.92 -9.13 -11.76
C VAL A 85 -4.87 -10.25 -11.82
N GLU A 86 -3.59 -9.92 -12.06
CA GLU A 86 -2.49 -10.89 -12.08
C GLU A 86 -1.81 -11.02 -10.69
N GLY A 87 -2.35 -10.34 -9.66
CA GLY A 87 -1.83 -10.40 -8.30
C GLY A 87 -0.58 -9.54 -8.06
N ARG A 88 -0.21 -8.65 -9.00
CA ARG A 88 0.86 -7.66 -8.79
C ARG A 88 0.31 -6.46 -8.03
N VAL A 89 1.12 -5.85 -7.20
CA VAL A 89 0.71 -4.76 -6.32
C VAL A 89 1.33 -3.45 -6.76
N TRP A 90 0.51 -2.44 -7.04
CA TRP A 90 0.93 -1.05 -7.10
C TRP A 90 1.06 -0.51 -5.69
N VAL A 91 2.21 0.08 -5.39
CA VAL A 91 2.58 0.58 -4.06
C VAL A 91 2.95 2.03 -4.16
N ALA A 92 2.29 2.86 -3.38
CA ALA A 92 2.70 4.25 -3.18
C ALA A 92 3.93 4.30 -2.27
N ILE A 93 4.96 5.02 -2.69
CA ILE A 93 6.19 5.29 -1.93
C ILE A 93 6.25 6.80 -1.72
N PRO A 94 5.97 7.30 -0.50
CA PRO A 94 5.90 8.74 -0.24
C PRO A 94 7.18 9.48 -0.63
N TYR A 95 8.33 8.84 -0.42
CA TYR A 95 9.65 9.37 -0.80
C TYR A 95 10.67 8.23 -0.93
N TYR A 96 11.55 8.32 -1.92
CA TYR A 96 12.67 7.36 -2.07
C TYR A 96 13.86 7.71 -1.16
N SER A 97 13.99 9.00 -0.81
CA SER A 97 14.95 9.50 0.18
C SER A 97 14.29 10.60 0.99
N PHE A 98 14.73 10.81 2.23
CA PHE A 98 14.12 11.81 3.11
C PHE A 98 14.09 13.20 2.43
N GLY A 99 12.87 13.76 2.31
CA GLY A 99 12.64 15.03 1.65
C GLY A 99 12.71 15.02 0.11
N GLY A 100 12.99 13.86 -0.50
CA GLY A 100 12.94 13.69 -1.95
C GLY A 100 11.53 13.34 -2.47
N PRO A 101 11.33 13.38 -3.81
CA PRO A 101 10.07 12.93 -4.40
C PRO A 101 9.87 11.43 -4.22
N GLY A 102 8.62 11.02 -4.23
CA GLY A 102 8.19 9.62 -4.22
C GLY A 102 7.76 9.12 -5.59
N GLY A 103 6.89 8.14 -5.59
CA GLY A 103 6.31 7.56 -6.79
C GLY A 103 5.56 6.27 -6.50
N TRP A 104 5.20 5.56 -7.55
CA TRP A 104 4.55 4.27 -7.44
C TRP A 104 5.37 3.20 -8.15
N VAL A 105 5.46 2.05 -7.53
CA VAL A 105 6.06 0.87 -8.15
C VAL A 105 5.02 -0.24 -8.24
N ARG A 106 5.03 -0.98 -9.34
CA ARG A 106 4.29 -2.25 -9.45
C ARG A 106 5.24 -3.39 -9.14
N VAL A 107 4.90 -4.21 -8.15
CA VAL A 107 5.76 -5.28 -7.65
C VAL A 107 5.07 -6.64 -7.74
N GLU A 108 5.82 -7.65 -8.15
CA GLU A 108 5.45 -9.06 -8.12
C GLU A 108 5.82 -9.68 -6.76
N GLU A 109 5.18 -10.78 -6.36
CA GLU A 109 5.63 -11.56 -5.20
C GLU A 109 7.10 -11.97 -5.41
N GLY A 110 7.91 -11.80 -4.35
CA GLY A 110 9.37 -11.95 -4.43
C GLY A 110 10.13 -10.66 -4.72
N GLY A 111 9.43 -9.52 -4.95
CA GLY A 111 10.03 -8.18 -4.97
C GLY A 111 10.48 -7.69 -6.36
N LYS A 112 10.19 -8.40 -7.45
CA LYS A 112 10.51 -7.92 -8.79
C LYS A 112 9.65 -6.72 -9.16
N ILE A 113 10.30 -5.57 -9.48
CA ILE A 113 9.62 -4.38 -9.96
C ILE A 113 9.28 -4.56 -11.45
N SER A 114 7.98 -4.48 -11.78
CA SER A 114 7.46 -4.63 -13.15
C SER A 114 6.87 -3.35 -13.74
N GLY A 115 6.80 -2.26 -12.94
CA GLY A 115 6.33 -0.94 -13.39
C GLY A 115 6.78 0.15 -12.44
N LYS A 116 6.91 1.38 -12.95
CA LYS A 116 7.27 2.55 -12.15
C LYS A 116 6.61 3.81 -12.70
N ILE A 117 6.12 4.66 -11.80
CA ILE A 117 5.56 5.98 -12.09
C ILE A 117 6.17 6.96 -11.08
N ASP A 118 6.92 7.96 -11.56
CA ASP A 118 7.49 8.98 -10.68
C ASP A 118 6.47 10.08 -10.39
N SER A 119 6.47 10.58 -9.16
CA SER A 119 5.68 11.75 -8.76
C SER A 119 6.39 13.09 -9.08
N ASN A 120 7.66 13.02 -9.45
CA ASN A 120 8.57 14.13 -9.78
C ASN A 120 8.87 15.06 -8.60
N THR A 121 7.88 15.71 -8.00
CA THR A 121 8.08 16.75 -6.98
C THR A 121 7.29 16.52 -5.70
N HIS A 122 6.33 15.59 -5.71
CA HIS A 122 5.42 15.32 -4.61
C HIS A 122 5.70 13.96 -3.96
N GLY A 123 5.15 13.74 -2.78
CA GLY A 123 5.03 12.42 -2.20
C GLY A 123 3.86 11.65 -2.84
N ALA A 124 4.02 10.35 -2.98
CA ALA A 124 2.98 9.42 -3.39
C ALA A 124 2.39 8.77 -2.13
N PHE A 125 1.09 8.93 -1.90
CA PHE A 125 0.47 8.46 -0.65
C PHE A 125 -0.50 7.32 -0.83
N ASP A 126 -1.20 7.26 -1.97
CA ASP A 126 -2.14 6.17 -2.23
C ASP A 126 -2.33 5.96 -3.72
N CYS A 127 -2.92 4.82 -4.09
CA CYS A 127 -3.34 4.51 -5.45
C CYS A 127 -4.51 3.54 -5.45
N VAL A 128 -5.35 3.62 -6.49
CA VAL A 128 -6.47 2.70 -6.68
C VAL A 128 -6.72 2.45 -8.17
N LEU A 129 -6.93 1.19 -8.52
CA LEU A 129 -7.39 0.79 -9.84
C LEU A 129 -8.90 0.96 -9.96
N GLY A 130 -9.38 1.49 -11.09
CA GLY A 130 -10.80 1.76 -11.28
C GLY A 130 -11.14 2.17 -12.71
N GLY A 131 -12.31 2.78 -12.88
CA GLY A 131 -12.88 3.12 -14.20
C GLY A 131 -13.64 1.95 -14.81
N LYS A 132 -14.28 2.18 -15.97
CA LYS A 132 -15.19 1.21 -16.61
C LYS A 132 -14.53 -0.15 -16.87
N ASN A 133 -13.23 -0.14 -17.22
CA ASN A 133 -12.46 -1.35 -17.54
C ASN A 133 -11.46 -1.69 -16.44
N MET A 134 -11.51 -1.02 -15.28
CA MET A 134 -10.56 -1.18 -14.18
C MET A 134 -9.08 -0.90 -14.56
N ASP A 135 -8.84 -0.23 -15.68
CA ASP A 135 -7.52 0.06 -16.25
C ASP A 135 -7.03 1.51 -16.02
N ASN A 136 -7.79 2.29 -15.25
CA ASN A 136 -7.36 3.60 -14.76
C ASN A 136 -6.69 3.43 -13.39
N LEU A 137 -5.44 3.83 -13.28
CA LEU A 137 -4.77 3.95 -11.99
C LEU A 137 -4.86 5.41 -11.51
N TYR A 138 -5.58 5.62 -10.43
CA TYR A 138 -5.69 6.91 -9.75
C TYR A 138 -4.57 7.01 -8.72
N LEU A 139 -3.86 8.12 -8.71
CA LEU A 139 -2.64 8.36 -7.97
C LEU A 139 -2.83 9.58 -7.07
N LEU A 140 -2.70 9.40 -5.76
CA LEU A 140 -2.85 10.47 -4.78
C LEU A 140 -1.48 11.03 -4.41
N GLU A 141 -1.29 12.32 -4.62
CA GLU A 141 -0.04 13.04 -4.42
C GLU A 141 -0.24 14.23 -3.48
N GLY A 142 0.81 14.58 -2.74
CA GLY A 142 0.83 15.76 -1.88
C GLY A 142 2.23 16.18 -1.48
N SER A 143 2.36 17.27 -0.74
CA SER A 143 3.64 17.72 -0.20
C SER A 143 4.25 16.71 0.74
N VAL A 144 5.55 16.46 0.57
CA VAL A 144 6.33 15.63 1.50
C VAL A 144 6.67 16.43 2.78
N LEU A 145 6.74 15.75 3.91
CA LEU A 145 7.12 16.33 5.20
C LEU A 145 8.46 17.10 5.09
N GLY A 146 8.49 18.34 5.63
CA GLY A 146 9.68 19.18 5.69
C GLY A 146 9.78 20.28 4.62
N LYS A 147 8.91 20.29 3.60
CA LYS A 147 8.72 21.45 2.72
C LYS A 147 7.59 22.33 3.24
N GLU A 148 7.61 23.64 2.94
CA GLU A 148 6.48 24.51 3.24
C GLU A 148 5.22 23.89 2.64
N ARG A 149 4.27 23.53 3.50
CA ARG A 149 2.98 23.02 3.06
C ARG A 149 2.19 24.17 2.48
N THR A 150 2.10 24.24 1.17
CA THR A 150 1.15 25.13 0.52
C THR A 150 -0.25 24.55 0.69
N LYS A 151 -1.15 25.38 1.19
CA LYS A 151 -2.56 24.98 1.37
C LYS A 151 -3.13 24.58 0.01
N GLY A 152 -3.58 23.32 -0.11
CA GLY A 152 -4.25 22.82 -1.32
C GLY A 152 -3.33 22.25 -2.40
N ASP A 153 -2.14 21.76 -2.07
CA ASP A 153 -1.23 21.14 -3.05
C ASP A 153 -1.46 19.63 -3.26
N GLY A 154 -2.37 19.03 -2.51
CA GLY A 154 -2.82 17.67 -2.76
C GLY A 154 -3.56 17.56 -4.09
N ARG A 155 -3.25 16.53 -4.87
CA ARG A 155 -3.85 16.30 -6.19
C ARG A 155 -4.07 14.82 -6.48
N ILE A 156 -4.98 14.55 -7.41
CA ILE A 156 -5.19 13.22 -7.97
C ILE A 156 -4.76 13.25 -9.44
N ARG A 157 -3.87 12.36 -9.80
CA ARG A 157 -3.47 12.11 -11.18
C ARG A 157 -4.04 10.76 -11.64
N VAL A 158 -4.30 10.61 -12.93
CA VAL A 158 -4.82 9.36 -13.52
C VAL A 158 -3.93 8.96 -14.67
N CYS A 159 -3.63 7.68 -14.77
CA CYS A 159 -2.97 7.10 -15.94
C CYS A 159 -3.60 5.75 -16.32
N LYS A 160 -3.46 5.37 -17.58
CA LYS A 160 -3.81 4.02 -18.04
C LYS A 160 -2.70 3.05 -17.70
N VAL A 161 -3.09 1.84 -17.32
CA VAL A 161 -2.18 0.72 -17.06
C VAL A 161 -2.52 -0.45 -18.00
N ASP A 162 -1.53 -1.30 -18.23
CA ASP A 162 -1.60 -2.46 -19.11
C ASP A 162 -2.35 -3.64 -18.49
N CYS A 163 -2.36 -3.73 -17.16
CA CYS A 163 -3.07 -4.75 -16.41
C CYS A 163 -4.12 -4.12 -15.51
N PRO A 164 -5.40 -4.47 -15.68
CA PRO A 164 -6.49 -3.88 -14.92
C PRO A 164 -6.57 -4.40 -13.49
N GLY A 165 -7.33 -3.69 -12.66
CA GLY A 165 -7.84 -4.20 -11.39
C GLY A 165 -8.98 -5.20 -11.59
N PHE A 166 -9.65 -5.55 -10.50
CA PHE A 166 -10.79 -6.46 -10.46
C PHE A 166 -11.89 -5.90 -9.54
N ILE A 167 -13.10 -6.42 -9.70
CA ILE A 167 -14.28 -6.06 -8.89
C ILE A 167 -14.62 -7.26 -8.00
#